data_22b3cfb86841381a676b59b1f7d33cd6
#
_entry.id   22b3cfb86841381a676b59b1f7d33cd6
#
_cell.length_a   1.000
_cell.length_b   1.000
_cell.length_c   1.000
_cell.angle_alpha   90.00
_cell.angle_beta   90.00
_cell.angle_gamma   90.00
#
_symmetry.space_group_name_H-M   'P 1'
#
loop_
_entity.id
_entity.type
_entity.pdbx_description
1 polymer ?
#
loop_
_entity_poly.entity_id
_entity_poly.type
_entity_poly.pdbx_seq_one_letter_code
_entity_poly.pdbx_strand_id
1 'polypeptide(L)'
;MSEENETNQDTARTETRENAGKRVDPILEHLDVENTEVDKSIIRKRFIDIWEYENGDNLSEEEQYMTLVAAFIYNAHNVMDEANIRIDRAREAIIAALSKWTLPNREKSLEKEKTSENPFKTFVENHQPEVDNTHTWRHFLLEHKKADEKQWVYKMKKCWFAEFFIRLGRVDYIQTACEFDKIPWEARKEYVDLKLSNLFANLGTLCQFDYKPK
;
A
#
# COMPACT_ATOMS: atom_id res chain seq x y z
N MET A 1 -7.46 43.37 -14.57
CA MET A 1 -6.42 42.69 -13.75
C MET A 1 -6.98 41.60 -12.81
N SER A 2 -8.26 41.52 -12.51
CA SER A 2 -8.90 40.47 -11.67
C SER A 2 -9.23 39.19 -12.42
N GLU A 3 -9.79 39.26 -13.62
CA GLU A 3 -10.25 38.09 -14.40
C GLU A 3 -9.10 37.21 -14.93
N GLU A 4 -7.98 37.79 -15.35
CA GLU A 4 -6.80 37.02 -15.80
C GLU A 4 -6.12 36.25 -14.66
N ASN A 5 -6.14 36.78 -13.44
CA ASN A 5 -5.61 36.10 -12.26
C ASN A 5 -6.50 34.92 -11.81
N GLU A 6 -7.82 35.05 -11.87
CA GLU A 6 -8.75 33.97 -11.55
C GLU A 6 -8.65 32.82 -12.58
N THR A 7 -8.58 33.15 -13.87
CA THR A 7 -8.44 32.15 -14.94
C THR A 7 -7.11 31.37 -14.83
N ASN A 8 -6.02 32.02 -14.46
CA ASN A 8 -4.72 31.38 -14.26
C ASN A 8 -4.70 30.47 -13.00
N GLN A 9 -5.37 30.87 -11.92
CA GLN A 9 -5.47 30.05 -10.71
C GLN A 9 -6.35 28.81 -10.93
N ASP A 10 -7.45 28.91 -11.65
CA ASP A 10 -8.32 27.78 -12.00
C ASP A 10 -7.64 26.80 -12.91
N THR A 11 -6.84 27.28 -13.88
CA THR A 11 -6.05 26.42 -14.77
C THR A 11 -4.97 25.65 -14.00
N ALA A 12 -4.21 26.33 -13.16
CA ALA A 12 -3.17 25.70 -12.34
C ALA A 12 -3.77 24.66 -11.37
N ARG A 13 -4.90 24.95 -10.74
CA ARG A 13 -5.60 24.00 -9.86
C ARG A 13 -6.10 22.77 -10.63
N THR A 14 -6.64 22.96 -11.82
CA THR A 14 -7.11 21.86 -12.67
C THR A 14 -5.95 20.94 -13.05
N GLU A 15 -4.80 21.50 -13.43
CA GLU A 15 -3.59 20.74 -13.79
C GLU A 15 -3.05 19.95 -12.58
N THR A 16 -3.02 20.54 -11.39
CA THR A 16 -2.60 19.87 -10.15
C THR A 16 -3.53 18.69 -9.84
N ARG A 17 -4.85 18.85 -9.95
CA ARG A 17 -5.83 17.78 -9.74
C ARG A 17 -5.68 16.64 -10.74
N GLU A 18 -5.45 16.97 -12.00
CA GLU A 18 -5.22 15.96 -13.04
C GLU A 18 -3.93 15.16 -12.79
N ASN A 19 -2.86 15.82 -12.34
CA ASN A 19 -1.61 15.15 -11.98
C ASN A 19 -1.79 14.25 -10.75
N ALA A 20 -2.57 14.65 -9.75
CA ALA A 20 -2.93 13.78 -8.64
C ALA A 20 -3.68 12.53 -9.13
N GLY A 21 -4.66 12.68 -10.03
CA GLY A 21 -5.39 11.55 -10.63
C GLY A 21 -4.49 10.55 -11.35
N LYS A 22 -3.52 11.03 -12.13
CA LYS A 22 -2.55 10.17 -12.84
C LYS A 22 -1.75 9.24 -11.92
N ARG A 23 -1.62 9.56 -10.63
CA ARG A 23 -0.91 8.71 -9.66
C ARG A 23 -1.67 7.42 -9.36
N VAL A 24 -2.99 7.46 -9.31
CA VAL A 24 -3.85 6.31 -8.99
C VAL A 24 -4.27 5.53 -10.23
N ASP A 25 -4.25 6.14 -11.42
CA ASP A 25 -4.69 5.52 -12.67
C ASP A 25 -4.03 4.15 -12.92
N PRO A 26 -2.70 3.93 -12.71
CA PRO A 26 -2.09 2.62 -12.91
C PRO A 26 -2.62 1.53 -11.98
N ILE A 27 -3.10 1.89 -10.78
CA ILE A 27 -3.72 0.93 -9.86
C ILE A 27 -5.15 0.63 -10.32
N LEU A 28 -5.89 1.66 -10.72
CA LEU A 28 -7.27 1.55 -11.21
C LEU A 28 -7.39 0.69 -12.47
N GLU A 29 -6.39 0.68 -13.34
CA GLU A 29 -6.35 -0.20 -14.52
C GLU A 29 -6.49 -1.68 -14.14
N HIS A 30 -5.92 -2.07 -13.00
CA HIS A 30 -5.92 -3.44 -12.50
C HIS A 30 -7.10 -3.77 -11.57
N LEU A 31 -7.90 -2.77 -11.17
CA LEU A 31 -9.04 -3.00 -10.29
C LEU A 31 -10.17 -3.66 -11.09
N ASP A 32 -10.57 -4.85 -10.67
CA ASP A 32 -11.65 -5.63 -11.26
C ASP A 32 -12.38 -6.41 -10.17
N VAL A 33 -13.70 -6.43 -10.24
CA VAL A 33 -14.56 -7.22 -9.35
C VAL A 33 -15.41 -8.13 -10.21
N GLU A 34 -15.21 -9.40 -10.08
CA GLU A 34 -15.92 -10.42 -10.86
C GLU A 34 -17.44 -10.20 -10.83
N ASN A 35 -18.05 -10.12 -12.03
CA ASN A 35 -19.49 -9.94 -12.23
C ASN A 35 -20.08 -8.64 -11.61
N THR A 36 -19.26 -7.62 -11.35
CA THR A 36 -19.74 -6.36 -10.80
C THR A 36 -18.98 -5.19 -11.41
N GLU A 37 -19.70 -4.26 -12.02
CA GLU A 37 -19.10 -3.02 -12.53
C GLU A 37 -18.87 -2.05 -11.35
N VAL A 38 -17.63 -1.60 -11.21
CA VAL A 38 -17.23 -0.61 -10.23
C VAL A 38 -16.87 0.69 -10.95
N ASP A 39 -17.50 1.79 -10.56
CA ASP A 39 -17.21 3.10 -11.17
C ASP A 39 -15.84 3.62 -10.69
N LYS A 40 -14.83 3.31 -11.49
CA LYS A 40 -13.44 3.76 -11.25
C LYS A 40 -13.30 5.28 -11.30
N SER A 41 -14.19 5.99 -12.02
CA SER A 41 -14.15 7.45 -12.10
C SER A 41 -14.49 8.11 -10.76
N ILE A 42 -15.42 7.53 -10.00
CA ILE A 42 -15.76 7.96 -8.65
C ILE A 42 -14.57 7.71 -7.70
N ILE A 43 -13.94 6.55 -7.79
CA ILE A 43 -12.74 6.25 -6.98
C ILE A 43 -11.64 7.27 -7.27
N ARG A 44 -11.34 7.52 -8.55
CA ARG A 44 -10.36 8.52 -8.99
C ARG A 44 -10.65 9.91 -8.44
N LYS A 45 -11.90 10.37 -8.58
CA LYS A 45 -12.32 11.69 -8.10
C LYS A 45 -12.12 11.83 -6.58
N ARG A 46 -12.59 10.85 -5.80
CA ARG A 46 -12.47 10.85 -4.33
C ARG A 46 -11.02 10.70 -3.89
N PHE A 47 -10.20 9.97 -4.64
CA PHE A 47 -8.77 9.89 -4.41
C PHE A 47 -8.12 11.27 -4.52
N ILE A 48 -8.44 12.04 -5.57
CA ILE A 48 -7.92 13.39 -5.75
C ILE A 48 -8.31 14.29 -4.56
N ASP A 49 -9.54 14.20 -4.07
CA ASP A 49 -10.01 15.00 -2.94
C ASP A 49 -9.23 14.66 -1.65
N ILE A 50 -8.94 13.38 -1.39
CA ILE A 50 -8.09 12.96 -0.25
C ILE A 50 -6.63 13.40 -0.47
N TRP A 51 -6.09 13.26 -1.67
CA TRP A 51 -4.73 13.68 -1.99
C TRP A 51 -4.52 15.17 -1.72
N GLU A 52 -5.46 16.01 -2.13
CA GLU A 52 -5.46 17.44 -1.82
C GLU A 52 -5.57 17.72 -0.31
N TYR A 53 -6.50 17.02 0.37
CA TYR A 53 -6.68 17.15 1.82
C TYR A 53 -5.40 16.81 2.62
N GLU A 54 -4.68 15.78 2.21
CA GLU A 54 -3.42 15.36 2.81
C GLU A 54 -2.22 16.23 2.36
N ASN A 55 -2.44 17.22 1.48
CA ASN A 55 -1.37 18.03 0.87
C ASN A 55 -0.34 17.17 0.15
N GLY A 56 -0.80 16.17 -0.59
CA GLY A 56 -0.03 15.05 -1.12
C GLY A 56 1.20 15.45 -1.94
N ASP A 57 1.12 16.52 -2.74
CA ASP A 57 2.25 16.95 -3.59
C ASP A 57 3.43 17.54 -2.80
N ASN A 58 3.21 17.91 -1.53
CA ASN A 58 4.23 18.46 -0.63
C ASN A 58 4.74 17.43 0.41
N LEU A 59 4.25 16.20 0.36
CA LEU A 59 4.73 15.11 1.20
C LEU A 59 6.10 14.61 0.72
N SER A 60 6.87 13.95 1.61
CA SER A 60 8.05 13.19 1.19
C SER A 60 7.66 12.03 0.25
N GLU A 61 8.59 11.53 -0.56
CA GLU A 61 8.33 10.40 -1.48
C GLU A 61 7.74 9.18 -0.77
N GLU A 62 8.22 8.88 0.42
CA GLU A 62 7.73 7.83 1.29
C GLU A 62 6.27 8.09 1.71
N GLU A 63 5.97 9.29 2.20
CA GLU A 63 4.62 9.68 2.61
C GLU A 63 3.65 9.72 1.41
N GLN A 64 4.13 10.16 0.23
CA GLN A 64 3.36 10.11 -1.02
C GLN A 64 2.98 8.67 -1.38
N TYR A 65 3.93 7.73 -1.27
CA TYR A 65 3.66 6.32 -1.56
C TYR A 65 2.63 5.73 -0.58
N MET A 66 2.78 5.98 0.72
CA MET A 66 1.82 5.52 1.72
C MET A 66 0.44 6.13 1.52
N THR A 67 0.38 7.44 1.25
CA THR A 67 -0.88 8.16 0.99
C THR A 67 -1.56 7.64 -0.27
N LEU A 68 -0.81 7.38 -1.35
CA LEU A 68 -1.33 6.78 -2.58
C LEU A 68 -2.04 5.45 -2.29
N VAL A 69 -1.35 4.53 -1.60
CA VAL A 69 -1.91 3.21 -1.28
C VAL A 69 -3.11 3.33 -0.34
N ALA A 70 -3.01 4.11 0.74
CA ALA A 70 -4.08 4.24 1.73
C ALA A 70 -5.33 4.94 1.15
N ALA A 71 -5.15 6.02 0.39
CA ALA A 71 -6.25 6.74 -0.25
C ALA A 71 -6.94 5.88 -1.33
N PHE A 72 -6.18 5.08 -2.09
CA PHE A 72 -6.76 4.11 -3.01
C PHE A 72 -7.59 3.05 -2.26
N ILE A 73 -7.03 2.40 -1.24
CA ILE A 73 -7.75 1.40 -0.42
C ILE A 73 -9.03 2.00 0.14
N TYR A 74 -8.94 3.20 0.74
CA TYR A 74 -10.08 3.87 1.36
C TYR A 74 -11.21 4.15 0.36
N ASN A 75 -10.89 4.75 -0.78
CA ASN A 75 -11.90 5.12 -1.76
C ASN A 75 -12.47 3.92 -2.53
N ALA A 76 -11.63 2.92 -2.84
CA ALA A 76 -12.09 1.69 -3.48
C ALA A 76 -13.09 0.94 -2.58
N HIS A 77 -12.78 0.77 -1.29
CA HIS A 77 -13.71 0.17 -0.34
C HIS A 77 -15.01 0.96 -0.22
N ASN A 78 -14.96 2.29 -0.10
CA ASN A 78 -16.18 3.10 0.03
C ASN A 78 -17.09 2.99 -1.20
N VAL A 79 -16.53 3.05 -2.42
CA VAL A 79 -17.31 2.93 -3.66
C VAL A 79 -17.89 1.51 -3.80
N MET A 80 -17.13 0.49 -3.42
CA MET A 80 -17.60 -0.89 -3.44
C MET A 80 -18.68 -1.15 -2.38
N ASP A 81 -18.59 -0.55 -1.20
CA ASP A 81 -19.60 -0.61 -0.14
C ASP A 81 -20.92 0.04 -0.60
N GLU A 82 -20.85 1.21 -1.25
CA GLU A 82 -22.01 1.86 -1.88
C GLU A 82 -22.64 1.00 -2.99
N ALA A 83 -21.85 0.19 -3.66
CA ALA A 83 -22.32 -0.80 -4.65
C ALA A 83 -22.76 -2.13 -4.03
N ASN A 84 -22.89 -2.22 -2.70
CA ASN A 84 -23.24 -3.41 -1.93
C ASN A 84 -22.29 -4.61 -2.15
N ILE A 85 -21.03 -4.35 -2.47
CA ILE A 85 -20.00 -5.39 -2.54
C ILE A 85 -19.49 -5.67 -1.12
N ARG A 86 -19.50 -6.93 -0.72
CA ARG A 86 -19.03 -7.34 0.61
C ARG A 86 -17.57 -6.98 0.81
N ILE A 87 -17.23 -6.59 2.03
CA ILE A 87 -15.88 -6.11 2.38
C ILE A 87 -14.76 -7.12 2.10
N ASP A 88 -15.03 -8.42 2.23
CA ASP A 88 -14.07 -9.48 1.91
C ASP A 88 -13.77 -9.51 0.40
N ARG A 89 -14.81 -9.46 -0.46
CA ARG A 89 -14.64 -9.40 -1.91
C ARG A 89 -13.98 -8.09 -2.38
N ALA A 90 -14.37 -6.98 -1.77
CA ALA A 90 -13.72 -5.69 -2.04
C ALA A 90 -12.23 -5.76 -1.71
N ARG A 91 -11.87 -6.35 -0.55
CA ARG A 91 -10.47 -6.54 -0.15
C ARG A 91 -9.70 -7.41 -1.15
N GLU A 92 -10.25 -8.52 -1.58
CA GLU A 92 -9.63 -9.42 -2.57
C GLU A 92 -9.33 -8.67 -3.87
N ALA A 93 -10.29 -7.91 -4.40
CA ALA A 93 -10.12 -7.12 -5.62
C ALA A 93 -9.06 -6.01 -5.47
N ILE A 94 -9.08 -5.29 -4.35
CA ILE A 94 -8.11 -4.25 -4.03
C ILE A 94 -6.68 -4.83 -3.94
N ILE A 95 -6.52 -5.95 -3.22
CA ILE A 95 -5.21 -6.61 -3.09
C ILE A 95 -4.73 -7.17 -4.41
N ALA A 96 -5.61 -7.72 -5.23
CA ALA A 96 -5.29 -8.17 -6.57
C ALA A 96 -4.78 -7.01 -7.46
N ALA A 97 -5.44 -5.84 -7.41
CA ALA A 97 -5.02 -4.66 -8.13
C ALA A 97 -3.64 -4.15 -7.67
N LEU A 98 -3.43 -4.00 -6.36
CA LEU A 98 -2.17 -3.58 -5.78
C LEU A 98 -1.04 -4.59 -6.07
N SER A 99 -1.34 -5.88 -6.06
CA SER A 99 -0.37 -6.92 -6.41
C SER A 99 0.09 -6.82 -7.86
N LYS A 100 -0.83 -6.62 -8.81
CA LYS A 100 -0.52 -6.43 -10.22
C LYS A 100 0.27 -5.14 -10.46
N TRP A 101 -0.15 -4.04 -9.83
CA TRP A 101 0.53 -2.75 -9.92
C TRP A 101 1.99 -2.81 -9.44
N THR A 102 2.25 -3.52 -8.33
CA THR A 102 3.60 -3.62 -7.76
C THR A 102 4.46 -4.73 -8.38
N LEU A 103 3.87 -5.61 -9.22
CA LEU A 103 4.56 -6.76 -9.79
C LEU A 103 5.82 -6.40 -10.60
N PRO A 104 5.82 -5.41 -11.52
CA PRO A 104 6.99 -5.09 -12.32
C PRO A 104 8.23 -4.74 -11.48
N ASN A 105 8.03 -4.09 -10.33
CA ASN A 105 9.12 -3.73 -9.43
C ASN A 105 9.73 -4.94 -8.72
N ARG A 106 8.97 -6.05 -8.59
CA ARG A 106 9.39 -7.27 -7.90
C ARG A 106 9.95 -8.34 -8.82
N GLU A 107 9.61 -8.33 -10.10
CA GLU A 107 9.99 -9.40 -11.05
C GLU A 107 11.51 -9.65 -11.06
N LYS A 108 12.30 -8.58 -11.15
CA LYS A 108 13.77 -8.67 -11.14
C LYS A 108 14.33 -9.26 -9.85
N SER A 109 13.75 -8.89 -8.71
CA SER A 109 14.15 -9.45 -7.41
C SER A 109 13.81 -10.93 -7.32
N LEU A 110 12.60 -11.32 -7.74
CA LEU A 110 12.15 -12.71 -7.74
C LEU A 110 13.01 -13.60 -8.64
N GLU A 111 13.37 -13.14 -9.83
CA GLU A 111 14.24 -13.88 -10.74
C GLU A 111 15.63 -14.09 -10.13
N LYS A 112 16.23 -13.04 -9.57
CA LYS A 112 17.52 -13.12 -8.90
C LYS A 112 17.49 -14.07 -7.70
N GLU A 113 16.42 -14.03 -6.90
CA GLU A 113 16.25 -14.90 -5.74
C GLU A 113 16.13 -16.37 -6.14
N LYS A 114 15.28 -16.70 -7.13
CA LYS A 114 15.05 -18.07 -7.60
C LYS A 114 16.28 -18.72 -8.23
N THR A 115 17.18 -17.92 -8.80
CA THR A 115 18.40 -18.41 -9.44
C THR A 115 19.61 -18.44 -8.51
N SER A 116 19.50 -17.94 -7.27
CA SER A 116 20.58 -17.91 -6.30
C SER A 116 20.77 -19.26 -5.58
N GLU A 117 21.98 -19.52 -5.07
CA GLU A 117 22.26 -20.69 -4.24
C GLU A 117 21.48 -20.69 -2.91
N ASN A 118 21.15 -19.50 -2.40
CA ASN A 118 20.35 -19.31 -1.19
C ASN A 118 19.26 -18.29 -1.44
N PRO A 119 18.07 -18.71 -1.93
CA PRO A 119 16.96 -17.82 -2.25
C PRO A 119 16.49 -16.96 -1.06
N PHE A 120 16.47 -17.52 0.15
CA PHE A 120 16.07 -16.78 1.35
C PHE A 120 17.05 -15.66 1.70
N LYS A 121 18.36 -15.94 1.67
CA LYS A 121 19.38 -14.92 1.92
C LYS A 121 19.26 -13.78 0.90
N THR A 122 19.12 -14.12 -0.37
CA THR A 122 18.96 -13.13 -1.45
C THR A 122 17.67 -12.34 -1.30
N PHE A 123 16.58 -12.97 -0.83
CA PHE A 123 15.33 -12.27 -0.48
C PHE A 123 15.57 -11.23 0.63
N VAL A 124 16.25 -11.61 1.72
CA VAL A 124 16.54 -10.67 2.82
C VAL A 124 17.38 -9.50 2.31
N GLU A 125 18.43 -9.75 1.54
CA GLU A 125 19.30 -8.72 0.98
C GLU A 125 18.56 -7.74 0.04
N ASN A 126 17.60 -8.24 -0.74
CA ASN A 126 16.81 -7.41 -1.64
C ASN A 126 15.68 -6.65 -0.91
N HIS A 127 14.97 -7.31 0.00
CA HIS A 127 13.73 -6.79 0.56
C HIS A 127 13.92 -5.97 1.83
N GLN A 128 14.97 -6.21 2.61
CA GLN A 128 15.24 -5.40 3.81
C GLN A 128 15.41 -3.92 3.48
N PRO A 129 16.18 -3.48 2.45
CA PRO A 129 16.26 -2.07 2.08
C PRO A 129 14.91 -1.47 1.66
N GLU A 130 14.05 -2.25 1.00
CA GLU A 130 12.69 -1.80 0.63
C GLU A 130 11.85 -1.54 1.88
N VAL A 131 11.91 -2.45 2.87
CA VAL A 131 11.22 -2.29 4.16
C VAL A 131 11.77 -1.07 4.92
N ASP A 132 13.07 -0.87 4.96
CA ASP A 132 13.71 0.25 5.64
C ASP A 132 13.31 1.61 5.03
N ASN A 133 13.13 1.66 3.71
CA ASN A 133 12.72 2.85 3.00
C ASN A 133 11.21 3.14 3.10
N THR A 134 10.38 2.09 3.22
CA THR A 134 8.92 2.23 3.26
C THR A 134 8.39 2.31 4.69
N HIS A 135 8.94 1.51 5.60
CA HIS A 135 8.49 1.41 6.99
C HIS A 135 9.46 2.09 7.95
N THR A 136 9.70 3.37 7.75
CA THR A 136 10.68 4.15 8.51
C THR A 136 10.38 4.20 10.01
N TRP A 137 11.39 4.55 10.79
CA TRP A 137 11.23 4.83 12.22
C TRP A 137 10.17 5.89 12.50
N ARG A 138 10.12 6.95 11.69
CA ARG A 138 9.16 8.06 11.87
C ARG A 138 7.71 7.60 11.86
N HIS A 139 7.36 6.68 10.95
CA HIS A 139 5.97 6.30 10.66
C HIS A 139 5.57 4.95 11.21
N PHE A 140 6.55 4.06 11.47
CA PHE A 140 6.27 2.69 11.92
C PHE A 140 7.02 2.31 13.20
N LEU A 141 7.97 3.11 13.67
CA LEU A 141 8.89 2.73 14.74
C LEU A 141 9.48 1.34 14.47
N LEU A 142 10.02 1.18 13.24
CA LEU A 142 10.62 -0.05 12.75
C LEU A 142 11.84 -0.42 13.61
N GLU A 143 11.94 -1.68 13.99
CA GLU A 143 13.04 -2.24 14.77
C GLU A 143 13.41 -3.63 14.26
N HIS A 144 14.59 -3.79 13.66
CA HIS A 144 15.13 -5.10 13.33
C HIS A 144 15.62 -5.82 14.58
N LYS A 145 15.24 -7.10 14.72
CA LYS A 145 15.68 -7.97 15.82
C LYS A 145 16.74 -8.95 15.38
N LYS A 146 16.64 -9.41 14.14
CA LYS A 146 17.53 -10.37 13.54
C LYS A 146 17.45 -10.27 12.02
N ALA A 147 18.58 -10.38 11.35
CA ALA A 147 18.64 -10.48 9.88
C ALA A 147 19.88 -11.32 9.51
N ASP A 148 19.66 -12.60 9.23
CA ASP A 148 20.69 -13.53 8.78
C ASP A 148 20.12 -14.53 7.75
N GLU A 149 20.92 -15.47 7.30
CA GLU A 149 20.53 -16.49 6.32
C GLU A 149 19.52 -17.52 6.84
N LYS A 150 19.21 -17.54 8.15
CA LYS A 150 18.30 -18.49 8.80
C LYS A 150 17.00 -17.84 9.25
N GLN A 151 17.00 -16.52 9.47
CA GLN A 151 15.83 -15.82 9.99
C GLN A 151 15.98 -14.32 9.81
N TRP A 152 14.87 -13.67 9.42
CA TRP A 152 14.74 -12.22 9.45
C TRP A 152 13.51 -11.82 10.26
N VAL A 153 13.75 -11.07 11.36
CA VAL A 153 12.69 -10.61 12.25
C VAL A 153 12.76 -9.12 12.43
N TYR A 154 11.63 -8.47 12.18
CA TYR A 154 11.46 -7.06 12.53
C TYR A 154 10.10 -6.80 13.17
N LYS A 155 10.00 -5.67 13.85
CA LYS A 155 8.79 -5.20 14.53
C LYS A 155 8.48 -3.79 14.12
N MET A 156 7.19 -3.50 13.98
CA MET A 156 6.64 -2.16 13.85
C MET A 156 5.79 -1.88 15.07
N LYS A 157 6.16 -0.85 15.87
CA LYS A 157 5.48 -0.47 17.13
C LYS A 157 4.46 0.65 16.91
N LYS A 158 4.34 1.13 15.69
CA LYS A 158 3.41 2.11 15.17
C LYS A 158 3.00 1.66 13.77
N CYS A 159 1.83 2.06 13.30
CA CYS A 159 1.40 1.77 11.95
C CYS A 159 0.74 3.02 11.35
N TRP A 160 1.40 3.64 10.40
CA TRP A 160 0.90 4.82 9.70
C TRP A 160 -0.45 4.53 9.01
N PHE A 161 -0.61 3.36 8.39
CA PHE A 161 -1.88 2.96 7.76
C PHE A 161 -3.01 2.86 8.78
N ALA A 162 -2.75 2.29 9.96
CA ALA A 162 -3.77 2.23 11.02
C ALA A 162 -4.18 3.63 11.46
N GLU A 163 -3.23 4.54 11.67
CA GLU A 163 -3.52 5.93 12.03
C GLU A 163 -4.33 6.65 10.94
N PHE A 164 -4.00 6.44 9.67
CA PHE A 164 -4.72 7.00 8.53
C PHE A 164 -6.18 6.55 8.52
N PHE A 165 -6.45 5.24 8.61
CA PHE A 165 -7.82 4.72 8.57
C PHE A 165 -8.62 5.04 9.83
N ILE A 166 -8.00 5.04 11.02
CA ILE A 166 -8.65 5.46 12.27
C ILE A 166 -9.10 6.92 12.16
N ARG A 167 -8.25 7.81 11.66
CA ARG A 167 -8.56 9.23 11.46
C ARG A 167 -9.73 9.47 10.51
N LEU A 168 -9.87 8.60 9.50
CA LEU A 168 -10.99 8.62 8.55
C LEU A 168 -12.20 7.79 8.99
N GLY A 169 -12.20 7.25 10.24
CA GLY A 169 -13.31 6.49 10.82
C GLY A 169 -13.53 5.09 10.22
N ARG A 170 -12.53 4.51 9.54
CA ARG A 170 -12.62 3.21 8.84
C ARG A 170 -11.58 2.21 9.34
N VAL A 171 -11.69 1.84 10.61
CA VAL A 171 -10.83 0.83 11.27
C VAL A 171 -10.87 -0.52 10.55
N ASP A 172 -12.00 -0.86 9.95
CA ASP A 172 -12.23 -2.07 9.17
C ASP A 172 -11.33 -2.21 7.93
N TYR A 173 -10.76 -1.10 7.42
CA TYR A 173 -9.85 -1.10 6.27
C TYR A 173 -8.39 -1.39 6.62
N ILE A 174 -8.02 -1.34 7.91
CA ILE A 174 -6.67 -1.67 8.38
C ILE A 174 -6.26 -3.08 7.92
N GLN A 175 -7.19 -4.02 7.92
CA GLN A 175 -6.90 -5.38 7.47
C GLN A 175 -6.45 -5.43 6.01
N THR A 176 -7.01 -4.59 5.14
CA THR A 176 -6.59 -4.52 3.73
C THR A 176 -5.15 -4.03 3.60
N ALA A 177 -4.74 -3.02 4.39
CA ALA A 177 -3.33 -2.61 4.42
C ALA A 177 -2.40 -3.70 4.97
N CYS A 178 -2.83 -4.46 5.99
CA CYS A 178 -2.06 -5.61 6.48
C CYS A 178 -1.92 -6.72 5.42
N GLU A 179 -2.92 -6.92 4.56
CA GLU A 179 -2.83 -7.86 3.43
C GLU A 179 -1.89 -7.31 2.33
N PHE A 180 -1.88 -5.99 2.11
CA PHE A 180 -0.93 -5.35 1.21
C PHE A 180 0.53 -5.60 1.63
N ASP A 181 0.84 -5.51 2.92
CA ASP A 181 2.17 -5.79 3.47
C ASP A 181 2.62 -7.26 3.26
N LYS A 182 1.69 -8.18 2.98
CA LYS A 182 2.00 -9.58 2.70
C LYS A 182 2.32 -9.86 1.23
N ILE A 183 1.99 -8.95 0.31
CA ILE A 183 2.18 -9.16 -1.13
C ILE A 183 3.64 -9.57 -1.47
N PRO A 184 4.69 -8.95 -0.91
CA PRO A 184 6.06 -9.38 -1.16
C PRO A 184 6.34 -10.82 -0.76
N TRP A 185 5.76 -11.29 0.34
CA TRP A 185 5.90 -12.67 0.81
C TRP A 185 5.10 -13.66 -0.04
N GLU A 186 3.86 -13.34 -0.42
CA GLU A 186 3.01 -14.23 -1.24
C GLU A 186 3.72 -14.67 -2.54
N ALA A 187 4.50 -13.78 -3.13
CA ALA A 187 5.29 -14.08 -4.32
C ALA A 187 6.48 -15.03 -4.05
N ARG A 188 6.83 -15.24 -2.79
CA ARG A 188 8.01 -15.99 -2.30
C ARG A 188 7.66 -17.20 -1.45
N LYS A 189 6.37 -17.51 -1.31
CA LYS A 189 5.88 -18.57 -0.41
C LYS A 189 6.42 -19.98 -0.73
N GLU A 190 7.08 -20.17 -1.86
CA GLU A 190 7.73 -21.45 -2.23
C GLU A 190 9.02 -21.68 -1.42
N TYR A 191 9.74 -20.62 -1.04
CA TYR A 191 11.03 -20.68 -0.36
C TYR A 191 11.16 -19.82 0.89
N VAL A 192 10.09 -19.09 1.25
CA VAL A 192 10.01 -18.24 2.46
C VAL A 192 8.75 -18.56 3.22
N ASP A 193 8.89 -18.85 4.51
CA ASP A 193 7.79 -18.85 5.47
C ASP A 193 7.70 -17.50 6.19
N LEU A 194 6.47 -17.01 6.38
CA LEU A 194 6.18 -15.81 7.16
C LEU A 194 5.24 -16.14 8.32
N LYS A 195 5.68 -15.85 9.53
CA LYS A 195 4.83 -15.81 10.72
C LYS A 195 4.57 -14.35 11.11
N LEU A 196 3.29 -13.95 11.06
CA LEU A 196 2.84 -12.66 11.57
C LEU A 196 2.24 -12.81 12.96
N SER A 197 2.52 -11.87 13.85
CA SER A 197 1.96 -11.85 15.20
C SER A 197 1.71 -10.43 15.70
N ASN A 198 0.77 -10.30 16.63
CA ASN A 198 0.40 -9.04 17.30
C ASN A 198 -0.06 -7.92 16.34
N LEU A 199 -0.74 -8.25 15.25
CA LEU A 199 -1.15 -7.29 14.24
C LEU A 199 -2.10 -6.21 14.78
N PHE A 200 -1.89 -4.96 14.39
CA PHE A 200 -2.80 -3.84 14.69
C PHE A 200 -4.24 -4.10 14.23
N ALA A 201 -4.43 -4.77 13.09
CA ALA A 201 -5.74 -5.17 12.60
C ALA A 201 -6.50 -6.10 13.57
N ASN A 202 -5.79 -6.81 14.45
CA ASN A 202 -6.33 -7.74 15.45
C ASN A 202 -6.20 -7.18 16.88
N LEU A 203 -6.27 -5.86 17.04
CA LEU A 203 -6.10 -5.15 18.30
C LEU A 203 -4.75 -5.40 18.99
N GLY A 204 -3.74 -5.81 18.24
CA GLY A 204 -2.37 -5.93 18.73
C GLY A 204 -1.73 -4.57 18.97
N THR A 205 -0.69 -4.55 19.79
CA THR A 205 0.06 -3.32 20.13
C THR A 205 1.29 -3.10 19.24
N LEU A 206 1.58 -4.04 18.36
CA LEU A 206 2.70 -3.98 17.41
C LEU A 206 2.45 -5.01 16.30
N CYS A 207 3.13 -4.88 15.15
CA CYS A 207 3.23 -5.94 14.16
C CYS A 207 4.61 -6.57 14.22
N GLN A 208 4.68 -7.90 14.27
CA GLN A 208 5.94 -8.63 14.17
C GLN A 208 5.93 -9.52 12.94
N PHE A 209 6.94 -9.36 12.12
CA PHE A 209 7.23 -10.16 10.94
C PHE A 209 8.41 -11.08 11.25
N ASP A 210 8.23 -12.37 11.10
CA ASP A 210 9.25 -13.41 11.31
C ASP A 210 9.33 -14.28 10.07
N TYR A 211 10.33 -14.02 9.24
CA TYR A 211 10.62 -14.75 8.01
C TYR A 211 11.66 -15.83 8.26
N LYS A 212 11.45 -17.00 7.66
CA LYS A 212 12.38 -18.13 7.69
C LYS A 212 12.48 -18.80 6.31
N PRO A 213 13.61 -19.43 6.00
CA PRO A 213 13.68 -20.31 4.85
C PRO A 213 12.75 -21.51 5.05
N LYS A 214 12.16 -22.00 3.95
CA LYS A 214 11.44 -23.28 3.90
C LYS A 214 12.40 -24.44 3.80
#